data_74c0850bdcbaed1945b1ce6223507cf7
#
_entry.id   74c0850bdcbaed1945b1ce6223507cf7
#
_cell.length_a   1.000
_cell.length_b   1.000
_cell.length_c   1.000
_cell.angle_alpha   90.00
_cell.angle_beta   90.00
_cell.angle_gamma   90.00
#
_symmetry.space_group_name_H-M   'P 1'
#
loop_
_entity.id
_entity.type
_entity.pdbx_description
1 polymer ?
#
loop_
_entity_poly.entity_id
_entity_poly.type
_entity_poly.pdbx_seq_one_letter_code
_entity_poly.pdbx_strand_id
1 'polypeptide(L)'
;MPVYKGACHCGAVTIELETDTDPTTIDVRQCQCSFCRAHGAESASDPAGSIRYIERKPGDINRYRFGTKTCDLILCRHCGVYMGAVMDDENSPGFSTTQIRHFEDRALFTKSARHPDYEEEPWESRWARRRTTWTPIAG
;
A
#
# COMPACT_ATOMS: atom_id res chain seq x y z
N MET A 1 -11.90 16.96 1.29
CA MET A 1 -11.61 15.53 1.11
C MET A 1 -10.95 15.01 2.37
N PRO A 2 -11.52 14.00 3.03
CA PRO A 2 -10.94 13.47 4.26
C PRO A 2 -9.53 12.93 4.06
N VAL A 3 -8.70 13.05 5.09
CA VAL A 3 -7.35 12.50 5.11
C VAL A 3 -7.27 11.46 6.22
N TYR A 4 -6.92 10.23 5.85
CA TYR A 4 -6.71 9.13 6.81
C TYR A 4 -5.22 8.97 7.03
N LYS A 5 -4.80 9.00 8.30
CA LYS A 5 -3.39 8.97 8.68
C LYS A 5 -3.01 7.66 9.32
N GLY A 6 -1.81 7.20 9.01
CA GLY A 6 -1.22 6.03 9.62
C GLY A 6 0.26 6.22 9.87
N ALA A 7 0.84 5.35 10.69
CA ALA A 7 2.25 5.40 11.02
C ALA A 7 2.79 4.00 11.28
N CYS A 8 4.09 3.81 11.08
CA CYS A 8 4.77 2.61 11.54
C CYS A 8 4.85 2.61 13.07
N HIS A 9 5.29 1.53 13.66
CA HIS A 9 5.31 1.38 15.11
C HIS A 9 6.15 2.47 15.82
N CYS A 10 7.29 2.85 15.27
CA CYS A 10 8.15 3.88 15.88
C CYS A 10 7.83 5.31 15.44
N GLY A 11 6.95 5.48 14.45
CA GLY A 11 6.53 6.81 13.98
C GLY A 11 7.45 7.44 12.92
N ALA A 12 8.53 6.79 12.53
CA ALA A 12 9.49 7.35 11.57
C ALA A 12 8.92 7.45 10.15
N VAL A 13 8.00 6.55 9.78
CA VAL A 13 7.32 6.54 8.48
C VAL A 13 5.83 6.71 8.71
N THR A 14 5.22 7.67 8.02
CA THR A 14 3.79 7.94 8.09
C THR A 14 3.15 7.86 6.72
N ILE A 15 1.83 7.64 6.71
CA ILE A 15 1.03 7.55 5.50
C ILE A 15 -0.12 8.54 5.61
N GLU A 16 -0.44 9.21 4.52
CA GLU A 16 -1.66 9.99 4.40
C GLU A 16 -2.41 9.52 3.16
N LEU A 17 -3.63 9.02 3.35
CA LEU A 17 -4.56 8.67 2.27
C LEU A 17 -5.65 9.73 2.23
N GLU A 18 -5.74 10.43 1.12
CA GLU A 18 -6.75 11.47 0.89
C GLU A 18 -7.79 10.94 -0.08
N THR A 19 -9.05 10.84 0.36
CA THR A 19 -10.14 10.31 -0.47
C THR A 19 -11.51 10.69 0.07
N ASP A 20 -12.48 10.84 -0.84
CA ASP A 20 -13.90 10.95 -0.50
C ASP A 20 -14.60 9.61 -0.42
N THR A 21 -13.93 8.51 -0.82
CA THR A 21 -14.51 7.18 -0.76
C THR A 21 -14.74 6.76 0.69
N ASP A 22 -15.90 6.18 0.97
CA ASP A 22 -16.21 5.61 2.29
C ASP A 22 -15.29 4.40 2.55
N PRO A 23 -14.44 4.44 3.59
CA PRO A 23 -13.53 3.32 3.88
C PRO A 23 -14.21 1.97 4.07
N THR A 24 -15.47 1.96 4.50
CA THR A 24 -16.23 0.70 4.68
C THR A 24 -16.53 0.02 3.36
N THR A 25 -16.39 0.71 2.24
CA THR A 25 -16.62 0.19 0.89
C THR A 25 -15.33 -0.22 0.17
N ILE A 26 -14.18 0.09 0.74
CA ILE A 26 -12.89 -0.22 0.12
C ILE A 26 -12.57 -1.71 0.34
N ASP A 27 -12.23 -2.42 -0.75
CA ASP A 27 -11.84 -3.83 -0.68
C ASP A 27 -10.56 -4.00 0.14
N VAL A 28 -10.61 -4.93 1.09
CA VAL A 28 -9.44 -5.38 1.83
C VAL A 28 -8.93 -6.67 1.20
N ARG A 29 -7.62 -6.78 1.00
CA ARG A 29 -6.98 -7.94 0.39
C ARG A 29 -5.91 -8.52 1.30
N GLN A 30 -5.95 -9.84 1.45
CA GLN A 30 -4.87 -10.61 2.06
C GLN A 30 -4.15 -11.34 0.93
N CYS A 31 -3.21 -10.66 0.28
CA CYS A 31 -2.45 -11.23 -0.83
C CYS A 31 -1.73 -12.50 -0.37
N GLN A 32 -1.76 -13.55 -1.19
CA GLN A 32 -1.22 -14.86 -0.86
C GLN A 32 0.23 -15.06 -1.32
N CYS A 33 0.91 -14.02 -1.79
CA CYS A 33 2.33 -14.12 -2.09
C CYS A 33 3.14 -14.39 -0.81
N SER A 34 4.35 -14.93 -0.97
CA SER A 34 5.17 -15.34 0.18
C SER A 34 5.47 -14.20 1.15
N PHE A 35 5.73 -13.00 0.62
CA PHE A 35 6.01 -11.82 1.45
C PHE A 35 4.79 -11.41 2.27
N CYS A 36 3.63 -11.26 1.62
CA CYS A 36 2.41 -10.85 2.31
C CYS A 36 1.96 -11.87 3.35
N ARG A 37 2.10 -13.17 3.05
CA ARG A 37 1.80 -14.22 4.02
C ARG A 37 2.71 -14.12 5.25
N ALA A 38 3.99 -13.87 5.05
CA ALA A 38 4.95 -13.74 6.15
C ALA A 38 4.61 -12.57 7.09
N HIS A 39 4.04 -11.51 6.55
CA HIS A 39 3.66 -10.32 7.32
C HIS A 39 2.23 -10.36 7.86
N GLY A 40 1.40 -11.30 7.45
CA GLY A 40 -0.02 -11.26 7.73
C GLY A 40 -0.65 -9.99 7.14
N ALA A 41 -0.24 -9.63 5.93
CA ALA A 41 -0.57 -8.35 5.33
C ALA A 41 -2.05 -8.25 4.98
N GLU A 42 -2.65 -7.11 5.33
CA GLU A 42 -4.00 -6.72 4.92
C GLU A 42 -3.88 -5.38 4.22
N SER A 43 -4.11 -5.36 2.91
CA SER A 43 -3.90 -4.18 2.09
C SER A 43 -5.18 -3.67 1.46
N ALA A 44 -5.19 -2.37 1.20
CA ALA A 44 -6.27 -1.71 0.50
C ALA A 44 -5.72 -0.65 -0.44
N SER A 45 -6.50 -0.33 -1.45
CA SER A 45 -6.20 0.75 -2.36
C SER A 45 -7.50 1.38 -2.86
N ASP A 46 -7.41 2.63 -3.27
CA ASP A 46 -8.54 3.41 -3.77
C ASP A 46 -8.08 4.22 -4.98
N PRO A 47 -8.48 3.83 -6.20
CA PRO A 47 -8.06 4.55 -7.40
C PRO A 47 -8.61 5.98 -7.47
N ALA A 48 -9.64 6.31 -6.69
CA ALA A 48 -10.23 7.64 -6.63
C ALA A 48 -9.52 8.57 -5.63
N GLY A 49 -8.61 8.05 -4.82
CA GLY A 49 -7.87 8.81 -3.82
C GLY A 49 -6.46 9.14 -4.24
N SER A 50 -5.68 9.66 -3.31
CA SER A 50 -4.23 9.81 -3.45
C SER A 50 -3.53 9.46 -2.14
N ILE A 51 -2.30 8.97 -2.22
CA ILE A 51 -1.55 8.52 -1.06
C ILE A 51 -0.17 9.16 -1.03
N ARG A 52 0.33 9.40 0.18
CA ARG A 52 1.66 9.95 0.41
C ARG A 52 2.36 9.16 1.51
N TYR A 53 3.63 8.81 1.27
CA TYR A 53 4.53 8.24 2.28
C TYR A 53 5.49 9.34 2.72
N ILE A 54 5.63 9.52 4.02
CA ILE A 54 6.43 10.60 4.60
C ILE A 54 7.48 10.00 5.52
N GLU A 55 8.75 10.32 5.24
CA GLU A 55 9.87 10.00 6.12
C GLU A 55 10.10 11.14 7.09
N ARG A 56 10.29 10.83 8.37
CA ARG A 56 10.69 11.83 9.37
C ARG A 56 12.08 12.37 9.03
N LYS A 57 12.98 11.51 8.59
CA LYS A 57 14.32 11.87 8.10
C LYS A 57 14.60 11.11 6.81
N PRO A 58 15.39 11.67 5.88
CA PRO A 58 15.81 10.93 4.68
C PRO A 58 16.47 9.60 5.07
N GLY A 59 16.06 8.53 4.41
CA GLY A 59 16.58 7.19 4.67
C GLY A 59 15.79 6.37 5.70
N ASP A 60 14.72 6.91 6.29
CA ASP A 60 13.86 6.15 7.21
C ASP A 60 13.07 5.05 6.52
N ILE A 61 12.84 5.17 5.22
CA ILE A 61 12.21 4.13 4.40
C ILE A 61 13.26 3.18 3.86
N ASN A 62 13.02 1.88 4.04
CA ASN A 62 13.76 0.81 3.39
C ASN A 62 12.88 0.22 2.30
N ARG A 63 13.43 0.05 1.09
CA ARG A 63 12.71 -0.50 -0.07
C ARG A 63 13.21 -1.90 -0.38
N TYR A 64 12.30 -2.86 -0.42
CA TYR A 64 12.59 -4.25 -0.68
C TYR A 64 11.92 -4.71 -1.97
N ARG A 65 12.63 -5.47 -2.80
CA ARG A 65 12.08 -6.09 -4.02
C ARG A 65 12.35 -7.59 -4.00
N PHE A 66 11.39 -8.36 -4.49
CA PHE A 66 11.54 -9.80 -4.65
C PHE A 66 10.73 -10.28 -5.87
N GLY A 67 10.90 -11.56 -6.24
CA GLY A 67 10.15 -12.16 -7.34
C GLY A 67 10.36 -11.42 -8.65
N THR A 68 9.31 -10.87 -9.23
CA THR A 68 9.37 -10.12 -10.49
C THR A 68 10.06 -8.77 -10.37
N LYS A 69 10.29 -8.29 -9.16
CA LYS A 69 10.90 -6.98 -8.86
C LYS A 69 10.17 -5.81 -9.52
N THR A 70 8.85 -5.89 -9.58
CA THR A 70 8.02 -4.89 -10.27
C THR A 70 7.47 -3.80 -9.36
N CYS A 71 7.71 -3.89 -8.06
CA CYS A 71 7.32 -2.85 -7.11
C CYS A 71 8.29 -2.82 -5.94
N ASP A 72 8.32 -1.68 -5.25
CA ASP A 72 9.06 -1.52 -4.00
C ASP A 72 8.12 -1.76 -2.82
N LEU A 73 8.55 -2.63 -1.91
CA LEU A 73 7.86 -2.85 -0.65
C LEU A 73 8.44 -1.88 0.37
N ILE A 74 7.61 -1.02 0.92
CA ILE A 74 8.03 0.07 1.80
C ILE A 74 7.99 -0.41 3.25
N LEU A 75 9.16 -0.45 3.89
CA LEU A 75 9.30 -0.84 5.29
C LEU A 75 9.98 0.28 6.05
N CYS A 76 9.63 0.42 7.33
CA CYS A 76 10.39 1.31 8.20
C CYS A 76 11.76 0.71 8.45
N ARG A 77 12.82 1.49 8.24
CA ARG A 77 14.21 1.04 8.48
C ARG A 77 14.45 0.72 9.95
N HIS A 78 13.75 1.40 10.86
CA HIS A 78 14.01 1.30 12.30
C HIS A 78 13.18 0.22 12.99
N CYS A 79 11.88 0.16 12.72
CA CYS A 79 11.01 -0.82 13.38
C CYS A 79 10.60 -2.00 12.50
N GLY A 80 10.91 -1.95 11.20
CA GLY A 80 10.66 -3.05 10.27
C GLY A 80 9.21 -3.20 9.81
N VAL A 81 8.30 -2.31 10.19
CA VAL A 81 6.89 -2.44 9.82
C VAL A 81 6.72 -2.23 8.31
N TYR A 82 5.99 -3.16 7.68
CA TYR A 82 5.64 -3.06 6.27
C TYR A 82 4.47 -2.09 6.10
N MET A 83 4.69 -1.03 5.32
CA MET A 83 3.73 0.06 5.15
C MET A 83 2.87 -0.06 3.90
N GLY A 84 3.43 -0.55 2.82
CA GLY A 84 2.73 -0.68 1.54
C GLY A 84 3.68 -0.92 0.39
N ALA A 85 3.11 -1.12 -0.80
CA ALA A 85 3.89 -1.34 -2.02
C ALA A 85 3.70 -0.18 -2.98
N VAL A 86 4.77 0.21 -3.66
CA VAL A 86 4.82 1.33 -4.60
C VAL A 86 5.31 0.83 -5.95
N MET A 87 4.59 1.17 -7.00
CA MET A 87 4.97 0.88 -8.38
C MET A 87 5.21 2.19 -9.12
N ASP A 88 6.39 2.34 -9.73
CA ASP A 88 6.71 3.51 -10.54
C ASP A 88 5.92 3.53 -11.85
N ASP A 89 5.69 4.70 -12.38
CA ASP A 89 5.09 4.92 -13.68
C ASP A 89 5.81 6.07 -14.37
N GLU A 90 6.10 5.93 -15.67
CA GLU A 90 6.85 6.94 -16.43
C GLU A 90 6.14 8.28 -16.51
N ASN A 91 4.81 8.27 -16.46
CA ASN A 91 3.98 9.46 -16.70
C ASN A 91 3.32 10.02 -15.43
N SER A 92 3.65 9.48 -14.26
CA SER A 92 3.05 9.91 -13.00
C SER A 92 4.00 9.58 -11.83
N PRO A 93 3.70 10.07 -10.60
CA PRO A 93 4.46 9.66 -9.41
C PRO A 93 4.33 8.16 -9.06
N GLY A 94 3.41 7.45 -9.73
CA GLY A 94 3.23 6.02 -9.51
C GLY A 94 1.94 5.68 -8.77
N PHE A 95 1.85 4.40 -8.36
CA PHE A 95 0.66 3.84 -7.73
C PHE A 95 1.06 3.02 -6.51
N SER A 96 0.14 2.88 -5.57
CA SER A 96 0.41 2.20 -4.31
C SER A 96 -0.80 1.42 -3.81
N THR A 97 -0.51 0.29 -3.16
CA THR A 97 -1.43 -0.35 -2.23
C THR A 97 -0.84 -0.22 -0.83
N THR A 98 -1.66 -0.04 0.19
CA THR A 98 -1.19 0.25 1.54
C THR A 98 -1.74 -0.73 2.55
N GLN A 99 -0.99 -0.95 3.64
CA GLN A 99 -1.44 -1.77 4.76
C GLN A 99 -2.47 -0.98 5.57
N ILE A 100 -3.56 -1.62 5.96
CA ILE A 100 -4.64 -0.92 6.68
C ILE A 100 -4.42 -0.87 8.18
N ARG A 101 -3.62 -1.77 8.75
CA ARG A 101 -3.45 -1.89 10.20
C ARG A 101 -2.74 -0.69 10.83
N HIS A 102 -2.08 0.13 10.02
CA HIS A 102 -1.32 1.30 10.49
C HIS A 102 -2.15 2.56 10.58
N PHE A 103 -3.34 2.57 10.00
CA PHE A 103 -4.21 3.74 10.05
C PHE A 103 -4.79 3.94 11.45
N GLU A 104 -4.89 5.19 11.88
CA GLU A 104 -5.60 5.55 13.11
C GLU A 104 -7.05 5.07 13.05
N ASP A 105 -7.67 5.20 11.87
CA ASP A 105 -9.05 4.80 11.60
C ASP A 105 -9.17 3.40 11.02
N ARG A 106 -8.25 2.49 11.35
CA ARG A 106 -8.25 1.12 10.81
C ARG A 106 -9.57 0.37 10.99
N ALA A 107 -10.32 0.70 12.04
CA ALA A 107 -11.61 0.07 12.31
C ALA A 107 -12.67 0.38 11.25
N LEU A 108 -12.47 1.40 10.41
CA LEU A 108 -13.38 1.74 9.33
C LEU A 108 -13.23 0.82 8.11
N PHE A 109 -12.12 0.11 7.98
CA PHE A 109 -11.89 -0.83 6.89
C PHE A 109 -12.50 -2.18 7.25
N THR A 110 -13.83 -2.25 7.16
CA THR A 110 -14.62 -3.37 7.70
C THR A 110 -15.04 -4.40 6.66
N LYS A 111 -14.79 -4.14 5.37
CA LYS A 111 -15.18 -5.05 4.30
C LYS A 111 -14.39 -6.35 4.41
N SER A 112 -15.08 -7.50 4.28
CA SER A 112 -14.44 -8.82 4.38
C SER A 112 -13.28 -8.95 3.41
N ALA A 113 -12.15 -9.46 3.91
CA ALA A 113 -10.93 -9.59 3.12
C ALA A 113 -11.07 -10.63 2.02
N ARG A 114 -10.56 -10.30 0.82
CA ARG A 114 -10.34 -11.25 -0.27
C ARG A 114 -8.94 -11.84 -0.15
N HIS A 115 -8.73 -13.01 -0.74
CA HIS A 115 -7.46 -13.74 -0.65
C HIS A 115 -6.88 -13.99 -2.05
N PRO A 116 -6.52 -12.93 -2.82
CA PRO A 116 -6.01 -13.12 -4.17
C PRO A 116 -4.60 -13.70 -4.15
N ASP A 117 -4.29 -14.50 -5.19
CA ASP A 117 -2.94 -14.98 -5.45
C ASP A 117 -2.50 -14.46 -6.81
N TYR A 118 -1.50 -13.57 -6.82
CA TYR A 118 -1.02 -12.92 -8.03
C TYR A 118 0.36 -13.43 -8.47
N GLU A 119 0.90 -14.47 -7.84
CA GLU A 119 2.29 -14.90 -8.10
C GLU A 119 2.55 -15.23 -9.57
N GLU A 120 1.60 -15.88 -10.25
CA GLU A 120 1.75 -16.29 -11.65
C GLU A 120 1.13 -15.32 -12.64
N GLU A 121 0.64 -14.18 -12.18
CA GLU A 121 0.05 -13.18 -13.07
C GLU A 121 1.10 -12.60 -14.02
N PRO A 122 0.83 -12.59 -15.37
CA PRO A 122 1.76 -11.96 -16.32
C PRO A 122 1.96 -10.48 -16.05
N TRP A 123 3.12 -9.94 -16.43
CA TRP A 123 3.46 -8.53 -16.15
C TRP A 123 2.43 -7.55 -16.72
N GLU A 124 1.99 -7.74 -17.96
CA GLU A 124 1.03 -6.83 -18.60
C GLU A 124 -0.29 -6.77 -17.85
N SER A 125 -0.80 -7.92 -17.45
CA SER A 125 -2.01 -8.04 -16.62
C SER A 125 -1.83 -7.39 -15.25
N ARG A 126 -0.70 -7.64 -14.63
CA ARG A 126 -0.33 -7.10 -13.31
C ARG A 126 -0.25 -5.58 -13.35
N TRP A 127 0.44 -5.04 -14.35
CA TRP A 127 0.60 -3.60 -14.53
C TRP A 127 -0.74 -2.91 -14.78
N ALA A 128 -1.56 -3.46 -15.67
CA ALA A 128 -2.89 -2.94 -15.97
C ALA A 128 -3.79 -2.95 -14.74
N ARG A 129 -3.79 -4.05 -13.99
CA ARG A 129 -4.56 -4.18 -12.74
C ARG A 129 -4.14 -3.12 -11.72
N ARG A 130 -2.85 -2.94 -11.52
CA ARG A 130 -2.32 -1.97 -10.55
C ARG A 130 -2.68 -0.54 -10.92
N ARG A 131 -2.58 -0.18 -12.21
CA ARG A 131 -2.93 1.16 -12.67
C ARG A 131 -4.40 1.50 -12.49
N THR A 132 -5.27 0.52 -12.50
CA THR A 132 -6.72 0.73 -12.38
C THR A 132 -7.24 0.55 -10.96
N THR A 133 -6.54 -0.18 -10.10
CA THR A 133 -7.01 -0.50 -8.76
C THR A 133 -6.16 0.08 -7.63
N TRP A 134 -4.90 0.38 -7.88
CA TRP A 134 -4.03 0.97 -6.87
C TRP A 134 -4.27 2.47 -6.74
N THR A 135 -3.93 3.01 -5.58
CA THR A 135 -4.08 4.44 -5.28
C THR A 135 -2.97 5.24 -5.96
N PRO A 136 -3.30 6.32 -6.70
CA PRO A 136 -2.28 7.22 -7.22
C PRO A 136 -1.45 7.85 -6.09
N ILE A 137 -0.15 7.94 -6.30
CA ILE A 137 0.75 8.61 -5.35
C ILE A 137 0.66 10.11 -5.58
N ALA A 138 0.56 10.89 -4.50
CA ALA A 138 0.49 12.35 -4.57
C ALA A 138 1.80 12.92 -5.14
N GLY A 139 1.66 13.75 -6.15
CA GLY A 139 2.79 14.37 -6.84
C GLY A 139 3.27 15.68 -6.21
#